data_c6b0f84e1a27ad435a7439b86662bbea
#
_entry.id   c6b0f84e1a27ad435a7439b86662bbea
#
_cell.length_a   1.000
_cell.length_b   1.000
_cell.length_c   1.000
_cell.angle_alpha   90.00
_cell.angle_beta   90.00
_cell.angle_gamma   90.00
#
_symmetry.space_group_name_H-M   'P 1'
#
loop_
_entity.id
_entity.type
_entity.pdbx_description
1 polymer ?
#
loop_
_entity_poly.entity_id
_entity_poly.type
_entity_poly.pdbx_seq_one_letter_code
_entity_poly.pdbx_strand_id
1 'polypeptide(L)'
;MSAQAAVASAPGGATQVEPEYKLQVCRGLALVVDDNPDITEMLAAVLRHAGYTVSTAHSAPDALDAALARHFDVVVSDIGMPGMNGHELAQVLRAMPEYRSIPMVAVTGFDMYDDYDRSREAGFDFHLSKPIDPVALTQAIRRIRH
;
A
#
# COMPACT_ATOMS: atom_id res chain seq x y z
N MET A 1 13.91 -28.10 9.14
CA MET A 1 13.23 -28.13 8.62
C MET A 1 12.95 -28.17 8.19
N SER A 2 13.14 -28.27 8.24
CA SER A 2 12.45 -28.35 7.47
C SER A 2 12.27 -28.45 6.98
N ALA A 3 12.54 -28.70 6.85
CA ALA A 3 11.93 -28.81 5.95
C ALA A 3 11.88 -28.95 5.49
N GLN A 4 11.95 -29.07 5.47
CA GLN A 4 11.49 -29.24 4.67
C GLN A 4 11.28 -29.33 4.18
N ALA A 5 11.67 -29.74 4.36
CA ALA A 5 11.13 -29.90 3.53
C ALA A 5 10.95 -30.00 3.13
N ALA A 6 11.06 -30.23 3.13
CA ALA A 6 10.52 -30.38 2.31
C ALA A 6 10.47 -30.46 1.76
N VAL A 7 10.60 -30.58 1.71
CA VAL A 7 10.21 -30.78 0.78
C VAL A 7 10.20 -30.97 0.26
N ALA A 8 10.28 -31.26 0.09
CA ALA A 8 9.92 -31.53 -0.74
C ALA A 8 9.81 -31.76 -1.36
N SER A 9 9.75 -32.00 -1.51
CA SER A 9 9.40 -32.28 -2.36
C SER A 9 9.34 -32.39 -3.07
N ALA A 10 9.36 -32.55 -3.41
CA ALA A 10 9.14 -32.66 -4.33
C ALA A 10 9.25 -32.72 -5.08
N PRO A 11 9.17 -32.88 -5.53
CA PRO A 11 9.24 -32.88 -6.40
C PRO A 11 9.09 -32.57 -7.20
N GLY A 12 8.99 -32.48 -7.58
CA GLY A 12 8.73 -32.18 -8.39
C GLY A 12 8.66 -31.58 -8.98
N GLY A 13 8.66 -31.40 -9.05
CA GLY A 13 8.49 -30.78 -9.59
C GLY A 13 8.61 -30.01 -9.82
N ALA A 14 8.63 -29.96 -9.79
CA ALA A 14 8.56 -29.23 -9.94
C ALA A 14 8.64 -28.43 -10.10
N THR A 15 8.59 -28.24 -10.19
CA THR A 15 8.49 -27.47 -10.23
C THR A 15 8.43 -26.66 -10.30
N GLN A 16 8.30 -26.39 -10.31
CA GLN A 16 8.06 -25.64 -10.20
C GLN A 16 7.98 -24.74 -10.32
N VAL A 17 7.92 -24.55 -10.50
CA VAL A 17 7.80 -23.70 -10.47
C VAL A 17 7.49 -22.95 -10.18
N GLU A 18 7.25 -22.73 -9.79
CA GLU A 18 6.94 -22.11 -9.31
C GLU A 18 7.25 -21.65 -8.68
N PRO A 19 7.23 -21.95 -8.64
CA PRO A 19 7.54 -21.40 -7.83
C PRO A 19 8.28 -20.57 -7.55
N GLU A 20 8.83 -20.46 -7.97
CA GLU A 20 9.46 -19.53 -7.75
C GLU A 20 8.90 -18.45 -7.31
N TYR A 21 8.02 -18.12 -7.56
CA TYR A 21 7.38 -17.14 -7.15
C TYR A 21 7.06 -17.12 -5.80
N LYS A 22 6.85 -18.06 -5.43
CA LYS A 22 6.54 -18.15 -4.24
C LYS A 22 7.54 -18.02 -3.37
N LEU A 23 8.44 -18.27 -3.79
CA LEU A 23 9.53 -18.00 -3.09
C LEU A 23 9.73 -16.61 -2.97
N GLN A 24 8.84 -15.87 -3.55
CA GLN A 24 8.90 -14.53 -3.47
C GLN A 24 8.82 -14.10 -2.10
N VAL A 25 9.69 -13.33 -1.66
CA VAL A 25 9.67 -12.74 -0.36
C VAL A 25 8.56 -11.74 -0.31
N CYS A 26 7.73 -11.79 0.70
CA CYS A 26 6.72 -10.78 0.91
C CYS A 26 7.42 -9.46 1.23
N ARG A 27 7.08 -8.43 0.49
CA ARG A 27 7.69 -7.12 0.69
C ARG A 27 7.15 -6.42 1.92
N GLY A 28 6.09 -6.93 2.50
CA GLY A 28 5.50 -6.36 3.69
C GLY A 28 4.01 -6.21 3.54
N LEU A 29 3.43 -5.42 4.43
CA LEU A 29 2.00 -5.19 4.46
C LEU A 29 1.72 -3.79 3.93
N ALA A 30 0.73 -3.69 3.06
CA ALA A 30 0.30 -2.41 2.49
C ALA A 30 -1.14 -2.13 2.88
N LEU A 31 -1.43 -0.88 3.21
CA LEU A 31 -2.79 -0.44 3.48
C LEU A 31 -3.23 0.48 2.34
N VAL A 32 -4.35 0.17 1.73
CA VAL A 32 -4.92 0.97 0.65
C VAL A 32 -6.23 1.57 1.13
N VAL A 33 -6.36 2.89 1.01
CA VAL A 33 -7.51 3.62 1.54
C VAL A 33 -8.15 4.45 0.43
N ASP A 34 -9.41 4.18 0.14
CA ASP A 34 -10.19 4.95 -0.82
C ASP A 34 -11.66 4.61 -0.58
N ASP A 35 -12.54 5.60 -0.64
CA ASP A 35 -13.96 5.35 -0.41
C ASP A 35 -14.63 4.66 -1.59
N ASN A 36 -13.94 4.50 -2.71
CA ASN A 36 -14.44 3.77 -3.87
C ASN A 36 -13.84 2.36 -3.89
N PRO A 37 -14.68 1.31 -3.71
CA PRO A 37 -14.14 -0.07 -3.68
C PRO A 37 -13.46 -0.49 -4.98
N ASP A 38 -13.87 0.02 -6.11
CA ASP A 38 -13.22 -0.33 -7.37
C ASP A 38 -11.79 0.18 -7.40
N ILE A 39 -11.56 1.35 -6.84
CA ILE A 39 -10.22 1.93 -6.77
C ILE A 39 -9.35 1.12 -5.80
N THR A 40 -9.88 0.76 -4.63
CA THR A 40 -9.09 -0.02 -3.69
C THR A 40 -8.72 -1.38 -4.27
N GLU A 41 -9.63 -2.00 -5.03
CA GLU A 41 -9.33 -3.29 -5.65
C GLU A 41 -8.24 -3.16 -6.70
N MET A 42 -8.29 -2.12 -7.49
CA MET A 42 -7.29 -1.90 -8.52
C MET A 42 -5.92 -1.63 -7.90
N LEU A 43 -5.88 -0.75 -6.89
CA LEU A 43 -4.62 -0.44 -6.22
C LEU A 43 -4.08 -1.67 -5.49
N ALA A 44 -4.96 -2.44 -4.86
CA ALA A 44 -4.55 -3.64 -4.16
C ALA A 44 -3.94 -4.65 -5.13
N ALA A 45 -4.54 -4.80 -6.32
CA ALA A 45 -4.01 -5.73 -7.31
C ALA A 45 -2.60 -5.36 -7.73
N VAL A 46 -2.35 -4.06 -7.95
CA VAL A 46 -1.01 -3.59 -8.33
C VAL A 46 -0.01 -3.89 -7.22
N LEU A 47 -0.39 -3.61 -5.97
CA LEU A 47 0.52 -3.83 -4.84
C LEU A 47 0.77 -5.30 -4.59
N ARG A 48 -0.25 -6.14 -4.73
CA ARG A 48 -0.07 -7.59 -4.59
C ARG A 48 0.88 -8.12 -5.65
N HIS A 49 0.74 -7.60 -6.86
CA HIS A 49 1.63 -8.01 -7.94
C HIS A 49 3.06 -7.59 -7.64
N ALA A 50 3.23 -6.51 -6.90
CA ALA A 50 4.56 -6.04 -6.49
C ALA A 50 5.11 -6.77 -5.27
N GLY A 51 4.34 -7.68 -4.68
CA GLY A 51 4.84 -8.52 -3.59
C GLY A 51 4.30 -8.20 -2.21
N TYR A 52 3.35 -7.27 -2.09
CA TYR A 52 2.79 -6.92 -0.79
C TYR A 52 1.57 -7.75 -0.45
N THR A 53 1.36 -7.98 0.84
CA THR A 53 0.08 -8.41 1.36
C THR A 53 -0.73 -7.14 1.62
N VAL A 54 -1.95 -7.06 1.13
CA VAL A 54 -2.69 -5.81 1.11
C VAL A 54 -3.97 -5.91 1.93
N SER A 55 -4.21 -4.90 2.75
CA SER A 55 -5.50 -4.68 3.40
C SER A 55 -6.10 -3.41 2.82
N THR A 56 -7.42 -3.36 2.73
CA THR A 56 -8.10 -2.20 2.20
C THR A 56 -8.99 -1.59 3.27
N ALA A 57 -9.18 -0.27 3.18
CA ALA A 57 -10.10 0.46 4.04
C ALA A 57 -10.82 1.47 3.17
N HIS A 58 -12.07 1.78 3.51
CA HIS A 58 -12.88 2.65 2.68
C HIS A 58 -13.20 3.98 3.36
N SER A 59 -12.54 4.26 4.47
CA SER A 59 -12.64 5.53 5.16
C SER A 59 -11.39 5.73 6.01
N ALA A 60 -11.13 6.96 6.40
CA ALA A 60 -9.98 7.23 7.26
C ALA A 60 -10.13 6.60 8.65
N PRO A 61 -11.31 6.64 9.28
CA PRO A 61 -11.45 5.92 10.55
C PRO A 61 -11.17 4.43 10.45
N ASP A 62 -11.66 3.79 9.38
CA ASP A 62 -11.37 2.37 9.16
C ASP A 62 -9.90 2.13 8.95
N ALA A 63 -9.24 3.04 8.25
CA ALA A 63 -7.80 2.94 8.03
C ALA A 63 -7.04 3.05 9.34
N LEU A 64 -7.47 3.94 10.23
CA LEU A 64 -6.82 4.07 11.52
C LEU A 64 -7.02 2.81 12.37
N ASP A 65 -8.22 2.25 12.35
CA ASP A 65 -8.46 1.00 13.06
C ASP A 65 -7.54 -0.12 12.53
N ALA A 66 -7.38 -0.19 11.22
CA ALA A 66 -6.50 -1.18 10.62
C ALA A 66 -5.05 -0.93 11.02
N ALA A 67 -4.62 0.33 11.04
CA ALA A 67 -3.25 0.68 11.38
C ALA A 67 -2.91 0.38 12.83
N LEU A 68 -3.91 0.46 13.71
CA LEU A 68 -3.72 0.12 15.10
C LEU A 68 -3.71 -1.40 15.33
N ALA A 69 -4.42 -2.13 14.47
CA ALA A 69 -4.53 -3.58 14.61
C ALA A 69 -3.27 -4.31 14.11
N ARG A 70 -2.57 -3.73 13.16
CA ARG A 70 -1.35 -4.32 12.63
C ARG A 70 -0.47 -3.22 12.03
N HIS A 71 0.81 -3.52 11.91
CA HIS A 71 1.77 -2.56 11.37
C HIS A 71 1.86 -2.69 9.86
N PHE A 72 1.63 -1.59 9.15
CA PHE A 72 1.79 -1.56 7.70
C PHE A 72 3.12 -0.92 7.32
N ASP A 73 3.69 -1.40 6.23
CA ASP A 73 4.98 -0.93 5.76
C ASP A 73 4.84 0.16 4.70
N VAL A 74 3.66 0.29 4.12
CA VAL A 74 3.37 1.35 3.16
C VAL A 74 1.87 1.64 3.21
N VAL A 75 1.52 2.90 3.02
CA VAL A 75 0.11 3.34 2.98
C VAL A 75 -0.12 4.08 1.68
N VAL A 76 -1.19 3.71 0.97
CA VAL A 76 -1.61 4.40 -0.25
C VAL A 76 -3.02 4.90 0.04
N SER A 77 -3.22 6.21 0.03
CA SER A 77 -4.49 6.79 0.46
C SER A 77 -5.00 7.85 -0.50
N ASP A 78 -6.29 7.74 -0.81
CA ASP A 78 -7.02 8.83 -1.44
C ASP A 78 -7.03 10.02 -0.50
N ILE A 79 -6.99 11.21 -1.06
CA ILE A 79 -7.06 12.45 -0.29
C ILE A 79 -8.51 12.87 -0.09
N GLY A 80 -9.32 12.79 -1.13
CA GLY A 80 -10.65 13.39 -1.13
C GLY A 80 -11.75 12.50 -0.59
N MET A 81 -11.63 12.03 0.64
CA MET A 81 -12.65 11.19 1.25
C MET A 81 -13.59 12.03 2.10
N PRO A 82 -14.88 11.63 2.20
CA PRO A 82 -15.82 12.36 3.05
C PRO A 82 -15.43 12.20 4.53
N GLY A 83 -15.74 13.21 5.30
CA GLY A 83 -15.38 13.23 6.70
C GLY A 83 -13.89 13.49 6.86
N MET A 84 -13.20 12.62 7.57
CA MET A 84 -11.76 12.75 7.71
C MET A 84 -11.11 12.43 6.36
N ASN A 85 -10.35 13.37 5.82
CA ASN A 85 -9.73 13.19 4.51
C ASN A 85 -8.34 12.56 4.64
N GLY A 86 -7.69 12.34 3.49
CA GLY A 86 -6.39 11.69 3.48
C GLY A 86 -5.29 12.50 4.13
N HIS A 87 -5.35 13.82 4.06
CA HIS A 87 -4.36 14.66 4.71
C HIS A 87 -4.43 14.49 6.23
N GLU A 88 -5.64 14.49 6.75
CA GLU A 88 -5.84 14.31 8.19
C GLU A 88 -5.40 12.93 8.63
N LEU A 89 -5.71 11.92 7.81
CA LEU A 89 -5.27 10.56 8.09
C LEU A 89 -3.74 10.50 8.18
N ALA A 90 -3.06 11.10 7.21
CA ALA A 90 -1.60 11.10 7.19
C ALA A 90 -1.03 11.79 8.41
N GLN A 91 -1.62 12.90 8.82
CA GLN A 91 -1.15 13.64 9.99
C GLN A 91 -1.28 12.80 11.25
N VAL A 92 -2.39 12.09 11.39
CA VAL A 92 -2.59 11.22 12.56
C VAL A 92 -1.58 10.08 12.56
N LEU A 93 -1.36 9.46 11.39
CA LEU A 93 -0.40 8.36 11.30
C LEU A 93 1.01 8.84 11.61
N ARG A 94 1.39 9.99 11.08
CA ARG A 94 2.76 10.51 11.32
C ARG A 94 3.01 10.85 12.77
N ALA A 95 1.96 11.12 13.53
CA ALA A 95 2.09 11.37 14.96
C ALA A 95 2.35 10.09 15.75
N MET A 96 2.11 8.93 15.14
CA MET A 96 2.38 7.65 15.79
C MET A 96 3.83 7.25 15.52
N PRO A 97 4.60 6.90 16.56
CA PRO A 97 6.01 6.56 16.34
C PRO A 97 6.22 5.45 15.32
N GLU A 98 5.31 4.47 15.29
CA GLU A 98 5.42 3.33 14.38
C GLU A 98 5.28 3.74 12.92
N TYR A 99 4.62 4.87 12.66
CA TYR A 99 4.35 5.30 11.29
C TYR A 99 5.10 6.57 10.91
N ARG A 100 6.02 7.02 11.75
CA ARG A 100 6.71 8.29 11.52
C ARG A 100 7.48 8.32 10.21
N SER A 101 8.05 7.20 9.79
CA SER A 101 8.85 7.15 8.58
C SER A 101 8.36 6.13 7.56
N ILE A 102 7.15 5.63 7.72
CA ILE A 102 6.57 4.68 6.77
C ILE A 102 6.28 5.41 5.45
N PRO A 103 6.64 4.83 4.31
CA PRO A 103 6.31 5.45 3.02
C PRO A 103 4.81 5.60 2.84
N MET A 104 4.38 6.77 2.41
CA MET A 104 2.97 7.07 2.18
C MET A 104 2.78 7.70 0.82
N VAL A 105 1.83 7.18 0.05
CA VAL A 105 1.52 7.62 -1.30
C VAL A 105 0.13 8.23 -1.30
N ALA A 106 0.02 9.47 -1.76
CA ALA A 106 -1.26 10.17 -1.89
C ALA A 106 -1.82 9.96 -3.27
N VAL A 107 -3.14 9.78 -3.36
CA VAL A 107 -3.84 9.66 -4.63
C VAL A 107 -4.93 10.73 -4.65
N THR A 108 -4.96 11.57 -5.67
CA THR A 108 -5.88 12.70 -5.72
C THR A 108 -6.61 12.77 -7.04
N GLY A 109 -7.76 13.43 -7.06
CA GLY A 109 -8.44 13.76 -8.29
C GLY A 109 -7.63 14.76 -9.10
N PHE A 110 -7.79 14.72 -10.41
CA PHE A 110 -6.95 15.54 -11.27
C PHE A 110 -7.16 17.04 -11.07
N ASP A 111 -8.29 17.44 -10.51
CA ASP A 111 -8.56 18.84 -10.26
C ASP A 111 -8.09 19.29 -8.86
N MET A 112 -7.43 18.43 -8.14
CA MET A 112 -6.90 18.76 -6.82
C MET A 112 -5.45 19.23 -6.96
N TYR A 113 -5.28 20.21 -7.78
CA TYR A 113 -3.98 20.70 -8.21
C TYR A 113 -3.12 21.21 -7.07
N ASP A 114 -3.74 21.94 -6.13
CA ASP A 114 -3.01 22.52 -5.03
C ASP A 114 -2.67 21.50 -3.94
N ASP A 115 -3.21 20.30 -4.03
CA ASP A 115 -3.02 19.33 -3.00
C ASP A 115 -1.64 18.71 -2.97
N TYR A 116 -0.84 18.97 -4.01
CA TYR A 116 0.51 18.42 -4.01
C TYR A 116 1.31 18.91 -2.81
N ASP A 117 1.34 20.23 -2.61
CA ASP A 117 2.08 20.79 -1.47
C ASP A 117 1.44 20.40 -0.15
N ARG A 118 0.12 20.42 -0.09
CA ARG A 118 -0.57 20.01 1.12
C ARG A 118 -0.31 18.56 1.46
N SER A 119 -0.23 17.69 0.47
CA SER A 119 0.05 16.28 0.68
C SER A 119 1.43 16.10 1.28
N ARG A 120 2.40 16.83 0.78
CA ARG A 120 3.74 16.74 1.32
C ARG A 120 3.79 17.23 2.76
N GLU A 121 3.10 18.34 3.05
CA GLU A 121 3.06 18.87 4.40
C GLU A 121 2.37 17.93 5.35
N ALA A 122 1.37 17.20 4.87
CA ALA A 122 0.66 16.23 5.70
C ALA A 122 1.49 14.99 5.99
N GLY A 123 2.50 14.73 5.17
CA GLY A 123 3.41 13.61 5.42
C GLY A 123 3.50 12.58 4.31
N PHE A 124 2.89 12.84 3.15
CA PHE A 124 3.02 11.92 2.02
C PHE A 124 4.35 12.10 1.31
N ASP A 125 4.92 10.98 0.89
CA ASP A 125 6.20 10.95 0.20
C ASP A 125 6.04 10.98 -1.32
N PHE A 126 4.92 10.46 -1.82
CA PHE A 126 4.64 10.40 -3.25
C PHE A 126 3.22 10.85 -3.50
N HIS A 127 2.96 11.31 -4.71
CA HIS A 127 1.67 11.88 -5.08
C HIS A 127 1.31 11.41 -6.49
N LEU A 128 0.17 10.75 -6.61
CA LEU A 128 -0.33 10.28 -7.90
C LEU A 128 -1.70 10.88 -8.16
N SER A 129 -1.97 11.19 -9.42
CA SER A 129 -3.27 11.75 -9.82
C SER A 129 -4.17 10.68 -10.39
N LYS A 130 -5.47 10.81 -10.18
CA LYS A 130 -6.46 9.95 -10.84
C LYS A 130 -6.73 10.47 -12.24
N PRO A 131 -6.98 9.62 -13.22
CA PRO A 131 -7.05 8.16 -13.11
C PRO A 131 -5.66 7.59 -12.92
N ILE A 132 -5.56 6.59 -12.05
CA ILE A 132 -4.26 6.07 -11.66
C ILE A 132 -3.70 5.21 -12.76
N ASP A 133 -2.46 5.51 -13.13
CA ASP A 133 -1.72 4.70 -14.07
C ASP A 133 -1.01 3.61 -13.26
N PRO A 134 -1.32 2.34 -13.50
CA PRO A 134 -0.65 1.26 -12.77
C PRO A 134 0.86 1.29 -12.89
N VAL A 135 1.37 1.75 -14.04
CA VAL A 135 2.82 1.85 -14.22
C VAL A 135 3.39 2.91 -13.30
N ALA A 136 2.71 4.07 -13.18
CA ALA A 136 3.17 5.13 -12.28
C ALA A 136 3.18 4.65 -10.83
N LEU A 137 2.15 3.93 -10.42
CA LEU A 137 2.10 3.39 -9.06
C LEU A 137 3.22 2.38 -8.85
N THR A 138 3.45 1.50 -9.80
CA THR A 138 4.51 0.51 -9.71
C THR A 138 5.87 1.20 -9.58
N GLN A 139 6.09 2.28 -10.34
CA GLN A 139 7.34 3.01 -10.24
C GLN A 139 7.51 3.69 -8.90
N ALA A 140 6.43 4.25 -8.34
CA ALA A 140 6.49 4.86 -7.01
C ALA A 140 6.85 3.79 -5.97
N ILE A 141 6.21 2.62 -6.06
CA ILE A 141 6.47 1.54 -5.12
C ILE A 141 7.91 1.06 -5.22
N ARG A 142 8.47 1.01 -6.42
CA ARG A 142 9.86 0.59 -6.59
C ARG A 142 10.86 1.55 -5.98
N ARG A 143 10.48 2.81 -5.81
CA ARG A 143 11.35 3.79 -5.19
C ARG A 143 11.35 3.68 -3.68
N ILE A 144 10.37 2.97 -3.13
CA ILE A 144 10.28 2.78 -1.70
C ILE A 144 11.32 1.76 -1.28
N ARG A 145 12.09 2.09 -0.25
CA ARG A 145 13.11 1.19 0.25
C ARG A 145 12.68 0.64 1.58
N HIS A 146 12.87 -0.63 1.75
CA HIS A 146 12.53 -1.29 3.01
C HIS A 146 13.76 -1.89 3.65
#